data_e72707b7ca6e9762b1b99183bcc08d2a
#
_entry.id   e72707b7ca6e9762b1b99183bcc08d2a
#
_cell.length_a   1.000
_cell.length_b   1.000
_cell.length_c   1.000
_cell.angle_alpha   90.00
_cell.angle_beta   90.00
_cell.angle_gamma   90.00
#
_symmetry.space_group_name_H-M   'P 1'
#
loop_
_entity.id
_entity.type
_entity.pdbx_description
1 polymer ?
#
loop_
_entity_poly.entity_id
_entity_poly.type
_entity_poly.pdbx_seq_one_letter_code
_entity_poly.pdbx_strand_id
1 'polypeptide(L)'
;ICISWLCQKIIKYLTLNQNYFANKLWQKIMTEPGWLTINFFHCNKMGPIQILKSIYAAILFIISVIILITILYSNVLTTYDIDTLNLMQNTYSQSIYKAMTLVTFLGDKFVIIPTTLIVMLFLFWQKESRLLKHLASLTITTSVLIELMKYSVLRPRPILSSVFTELHSFPSGHMALSTAILTFAALVLCHHLKPHRRSIAYKSIALLLLIIGYSRLYTYAHWLSDVTFGMTLGLTIAIVSSLLYHRKPCKINHK
;
A
#
# COMPACT_ATOMS: atom_id res chain seq x y z
N ILE A 1 10.50 11.78 16.60
CA ILE A 1 11.14 10.71 17.40
C ILE A 1 10.87 9.33 16.74
N CYS A 2 9.64 9.01 16.32
CA CYS A 2 9.32 7.72 15.66
C CYS A 2 9.99 7.53 14.30
N ILE A 3 10.06 8.58 13.47
CA ILE A 3 10.64 8.54 12.12
C ILE A 3 12.17 8.34 12.19
N SER A 4 12.86 9.02 13.11
CA SER A 4 14.31 8.87 13.33
C SER A 4 14.66 7.45 13.81
N TRP A 5 13.86 6.87 14.70
CA TRP A 5 14.03 5.50 15.18
C TRP A 5 13.76 4.45 14.09
N LEU A 6 12.75 4.70 13.22
CA LEU A 6 12.46 3.84 12.06
C LEU A 6 13.61 3.86 11.05
N CYS A 7 14.16 5.06 10.74
CA CYS A 7 15.32 5.22 9.85
C CYS A 7 16.57 4.54 10.41
N GLN A 8 16.89 4.71 11.69
CA GLN A 8 18.05 4.05 12.31
C GLN A 8 17.92 2.51 12.31
N LYS A 9 16.71 1.98 12.48
CA LYS A 9 16.48 0.53 12.42
C LYS A 9 16.49 -0.03 11.00
N ILE A 10 16.00 0.71 10.01
CA ILE A 10 16.14 0.34 8.60
C ILE A 10 17.62 0.27 8.22
N ILE A 11 18.41 1.26 8.62
CA ILE A 11 19.87 1.29 8.39
C ILE A 11 20.55 0.09 9.08
N LYS A 12 20.26 -0.16 10.35
CA LYS A 12 20.86 -1.29 11.10
C LYS A 12 20.43 -2.65 10.56
N TYR A 13 19.20 -2.77 10.06
CA TYR A 13 18.69 -4.00 9.43
C TYR A 13 19.40 -4.28 8.09
N LEU A 14 19.60 -3.25 7.27
CA LEU A 14 20.25 -3.37 5.98
C LEU A 14 21.76 -3.72 6.12
N THR A 15 22.43 -3.14 7.11
CA THR A 15 23.87 -3.45 7.39
C THR A 15 24.07 -4.83 8.01
N LEU A 16 23.20 -5.29 8.90
CA LEU A 16 23.30 -6.64 9.51
C LEU A 16 23.01 -7.75 8.48
N ASN A 17 22.14 -7.52 7.51
CA ASN A 17 21.79 -8.52 6.50
C ASN A 17 22.90 -8.70 5.44
N GLN A 18 23.67 -7.67 5.12
CA GLN A 18 24.81 -7.80 4.21
C GLN A 18 25.91 -8.71 4.80
N ASN A 19 26.25 -8.55 6.07
CA ASN A 19 27.27 -9.37 6.74
C ASN A 19 26.81 -10.80 7.02
N TYR A 20 25.53 -10.99 7.35
CA TYR A 20 24.98 -12.33 7.62
C TYR A 20 24.84 -13.17 6.33
N PHE A 21 24.42 -12.57 5.21
CA PHE A 21 24.32 -13.27 3.92
C PHE A 21 25.68 -13.57 3.32
N ALA A 22 26.63 -12.64 3.38
CA ALA A 22 27.99 -12.84 2.89
C ALA A 22 28.70 -13.95 3.67
N ASN A 23 28.68 -13.93 5.00
CA ASN A 23 29.32 -14.95 5.83
C ASN A 23 28.65 -16.34 5.71
N LYS A 24 27.33 -16.41 5.59
CA LYS A 24 26.62 -17.70 5.44
C LYS A 24 26.80 -18.29 4.03
N LEU A 25 26.95 -17.45 3.01
CA LEU A 25 27.25 -17.88 1.65
C LEU A 25 28.67 -18.41 1.54
N TRP A 26 29.66 -17.72 2.16
CA TRP A 26 31.04 -18.15 2.22
C TRP A 26 31.25 -19.44 3.00
N GLN A 27 30.65 -19.61 4.16
CA GLN A 27 30.70 -20.86 4.92
C GLN A 27 30.09 -22.03 4.14
N LYS A 28 28.98 -21.80 3.39
CA LYS A 28 28.26 -22.86 2.64
C LYS A 28 29.03 -23.27 1.35
N ILE A 29 29.80 -22.36 0.74
CA ILE A 29 30.61 -22.64 -0.44
C ILE A 29 31.85 -23.48 -0.06
N MET A 30 32.38 -23.32 1.16
CA MET A 30 33.62 -23.96 1.59
C MET A 30 33.41 -25.35 2.25
N THR A 31 32.19 -25.72 2.63
CA THR A 31 32.00 -26.95 3.45
C THR A 31 31.28 -28.11 2.75
N GLU A 32 30.72 -27.97 1.54
CA GLU A 32 30.03 -29.09 0.89
C GLU A 32 30.16 -29.17 -0.66
N PRO A 33 30.92 -30.09 -1.22
CA PRO A 33 30.97 -30.32 -2.67
C PRO A 33 29.92 -31.30 -3.20
N GLY A 34 28.69 -31.25 -2.73
CA GLY A 34 27.68 -32.26 -3.07
C GLY A 34 26.29 -31.79 -3.46
N TRP A 35 26.03 -30.48 -3.59
CA TRP A 35 24.65 -29.93 -3.73
C TRP A 35 24.12 -29.71 -5.15
N LEU A 36 24.75 -30.30 -6.16
CA LEU A 36 24.42 -30.00 -7.57
C LEU A 36 23.31 -30.89 -8.20
N THR A 37 22.71 -31.82 -7.48
CA THR A 37 21.84 -32.80 -8.17
C THR A 37 20.40 -32.99 -7.67
N ILE A 38 19.94 -32.38 -6.59
CA ILE A 38 18.57 -32.62 -6.12
C ILE A 38 17.91 -31.30 -5.72
N ASN A 39 17.18 -30.65 -6.61
CA ASN A 39 16.04 -29.77 -6.24
C ASN A 39 15.29 -29.17 -7.42
N PHE A 40 15.05 -29.96 -8.51
CA PHE A 40 14.24 -29.48 -9.62
C PHE A 40 12.71 -29.51 -9.33
N PHE A 41 12.27 -30.17 -8.26
CA PHE A 41 10.85 -30.38 -7.95
C PHE A 41 10.30 -29.65 -6.72
N HIS A 42 11.06 -28.77 -6.07
CA HIS A 42 10.60 -28.11 -4.80
C HIS A 42 10.25 -26.63 -4.95
N CYS A 43 10.06 -26.13 -6.16
CA CYS A 43 9.95 -24.70 -6.44
C CYS A 43 8.51 -24.14 -6.34
N ASN A 44 7.50 -24.82 -5.81
CA ASN A 44 6.15 -24.26 -5.87
C ASN A 44 5.15 -24.64 -4.76
N LYS A 45 5.58 -25.02 -3.57
CA LYS A 45 4.64 -25.10 -2.45
C LYS A 45 4.55 -23.74 -1.76
N MET A 46 3.46 -23.01 -2.03
CA MET A 46 3.10 -21.83 -1.23
C MET A 46 2.85 -22.27 0.22
N GLY A 47 3.55 -21.63 1.16
CA GLY A 47 3.29 -21.87 2.58
C GLY A 47 1.87 -21.40 2.99
N PRO A 48 1.32 -21.92 4.09
CA PRO A 48 -0.06 -21.61 4.51
C PRO A 48 -0.33 -20.11 4.65
N ILE A 49 0.65 -19.33 5.10
CA ILE A 49 0.55 -17.87 5.20
C ILE A 49 0.45 -17.22 3.82
N GLN A 50 1.14 -17.73 2.81
CA GLN A 50 1.06 -17.19 1.44
C GLN A 50 -0.27 -17.52 0.78
N ILE A 51 -0.81 -18.72 1.04
CA ILE A 51 -2.16 -19.12 0.58
C ILE A 51 -3.20 -18.19 1.21
N LEU A 52 -3.14 -17.97 2.53
CA LEU A 52 -4.06 -17.09 3.24
C LEU A 52 -4.02 -15.65 2.67
N LYS A 53 -2.83 -15.09 2.47
CA LYS A 53 -2.67 -13.77 1.84
C LYS A 53 -3.25 -13.72 0.43
N SER A 54 -3.10 -14.79 -0.37
CA SER A 54 -3.69 -14.87 -1.71
C SER A 54 -5.21 -14.87 -1.67
N ILE A 55 -5.80 -15.58 -0.71
CA ILE A 55 -7.25 -15.61 -0.49
C ILE A 55 -7.74 -14.20 -0.09
N TYR A 56 -7.07 -13.54 0.88
CA TYR A 56 -7.42 -12.17 1.26
C TYR A 56 -7.32 -11.19 0.08
N ALA A 57 -6.27 -11.28 -0.74
CA ALA A 57 -6.15 -10.43 -1.92
C ALA A 57 -7.29 -10.67 -2.92
N ALA A 58 -7.68 -11.93 -3.14
CA ALA A 58 -8.81 -12.26 -4.00
C ALA A 58 -10.14 -11.73 -3.46
N ILE A 59 -10.39 -11.88 -2.17
CA ILE A 59 -11.59 -11.34 -1.51
C ILE A 59 -11.65 -9.81 -1.65
N LEU A 60 -10.55 -9.11 -1.35
CA LEU A 60 -10.48 -7.65 -1.48
C LEU A 60 -10.68 -7.19 -2.93
N PHE A 61 -10.14 -7.94 -3.90
CA PHE A 61 -10.37 -7.66 -5.31
C PHE A 61 -11.86 -7.82 -5.67
N ILE A 62 -12.50 -8.90 -5.24
CA ILE A 62 -13.93 -9.13 -5.46
C ILE A 62 -14.76 -8.00 -4.82
N ILE A 63 -14.45 -7.61 -3.59
CA ILE A 63 -15.11 -6.48 -2.91
C ILE A 63 -14.96 -5.20 -3.73
N SER A 64 -13.75 -4.91 -4.22
CA SER A 64 -13.50 -3.73 -5.06
C SER A 64 -14.35 -3.76 -6.33
N VAL A 65 -14.45 -4.91 -7.00
CA VAL A 65 -15.29 -5.07 -8.20
C VAL A 65 -16.78 -4.88 -7.87
N ILE A 66 -17.26 -5.44 -6.75
CA ILE A 66 -18.64 -5.25 -6.31
C ILE A 66 -18.93 -3.77 -6.05
N ILE A 67 -18.05 -3.06 -5.33
CA ILE A 67 -18.20 -1.63 -5.09
C ILE A 67 -18.27 -0.85 -6.41
N LEU A 68 -17.36 -1.16 -7.35
CA LEU A 68 -17.35 -0.52 -8.67
C LEU A 68 -18.66 -0.75 -9.42
N ILE A 69 -19.15 -2.00 -9.50
CA ILE A 69 -20.41 -2.34 -10.15
C ILE A 69 -21.58 -1.60 -9.49
N THR A 70 -21.61 -1.56 -8.14
CA THR A 70 -22.66 -0.88 -7.40
C THR A 70 -22.66 0.63 -7.66
N ILE A 71 -21.49 1.25 -7.79
CA ILE A 71 -21.36 2.67 -8.14
C ILE A 71 -21.90 2.93 -9.56
N LEU A 72 -21.61 2.04 -10.50
CA LEU A 72 -21.98 2.22 -11.91
C LEU A 72 -23.46 1.96 -12.20
N TYR A 73 -24.07 1.00 -11.48
CA TYR A 73 -25.39 0.48 -11.85
C TYR A 73 -26.48 0.61 -10.77
N SER A 74 -26.17 1.11 -9.57
CA SER A 74 -27.17 1.24 -8.51
C SER A 74 -27.04 2.55 -7.72
N ASN A 75 -28.19 3.01 -7.18
CA ASN A 75 -28.23 4.19 -6.31
C ASN A 75 -27.96 3.86 -4.82
N VAL A 76 -27.72 2.60 -4.47
CA VAL A 76 -27.58 2.18 -3.07
C VAL A 76 -26.42 2.91 -2.39
N LEU A 77 -25.24 2.95 -3.01
CA LEU A 77 -24.08 3.65 -2.45
C LEU A 77 -24.29 5.17 -2.42
N THR A 78 -25.11 5.71 -3.31
CA THR A 78 -25.44 7.14 -3.33
C THR A 78 -26.12 7.59 -2.04
N THR A 79 -27.00 6.76 -1.47
CA THR A 79 -27.65 7.05 -0.19
C THR A 79 -26.62 7.14 0.94
N TYR A 80 -25.76 6.13 1.09
CA TYR A 80 -24.68 6.14 2.11
C TYR A 80 -23.69 7.29 1.92
N ASP A 81 -23.40 7.66 0.67
CA ASP A 81 -22.54 8.79 0.35
C ASP A 81 -23.17 10.11 0.77
N ILE A 82 -24.47 10.29 0.50
CA ILE A 82 -25.24 11.49 0.90
C ILE A 82 -25.37 11.55 2.42
N ASP A 83 -25.68 10.45 3.10
CA ASP A 83 -25.80 10.39 4.56
C ASP A 83 -24.49 10.76 5.23
N THR A 84 -23.38 10.25 4.69
CA THR A 84 -22.02 10.59 5.19
C THR A 84 -21.72 12.07 4.96
N LEU A 85 -22.06 12.62 3.79
CA LEU A 85 -21.90 14.05 3.50
C LEU A 85 -22.69 14.92 4.48
N ASN A 86 -23.96 14.59 4.72
CA ASN A 86 -24.82 15.27 5.66
C ASN A 86 -24.26 15.21 7.09
N LEU A 87 -23.71 14.06 7.50
CA LEU A 87 -23.06 13.91 8.80
C LEU A 87 -21.85 14.84 8.92
N MET A 88 -21.00 14.92 7.88
CA MET A 88 -19.84 15.82 7.87
C MET A 88 -20.25 17.30 7.93
N GLN A 89 -21.36 17.66 7.24
CA GLN A 89 -21.91 19.02 7.29
C GLN A 89 -22.44 19.37 8.68
N ASN A 90 -23.23 18.48 9.29
CA ASN A 90 -23.80 18.69 10.62
C ASN A 90 -22.74 18.78 11.74
N THR A 91 -21.57 18.14 11.53
CA THR A 91 -20.43 18.17 12.48
C THR A 91 -19.36 19.17 12.08
N TYR A 92 -19.64 20.03 11.11
CA TYR A 92 -18.63 20.97 10.60
C TYR A 92 -18.11 21.93 11.67
N SER A 93 -16.78 22.03 11.75
CA SER A 93 -16.07 23.02 12.55
C SER A 93 -14.88 23.54 11.75
N GLN A 94 -14.72 24.86 11.70
CA GLN A 94 -13.62 25.51 10.98
C GLN A 94 -12.24 25.05 11.49
N SER A 95 -12.09 24.83 12.80
CA SER A 95 -10.84 24.37 13.39
C SER A 95 -10.53 22.93 12.98
N ILE A 96 -11.54 22.05 12.99
CA ILE A 96 -11.39 20.67 12.53
C ILE A 96 -11.10 20.63 11.02
N TYR A 97 -11.79 21.45 10.22
CA TYR A 97 -11.54 21.55 8.79
C TYR A 97 -10.08 21.91 8.47
N LYS A 98 -9.53 22.93 9.15
CA LYS A 98 -8.12 23.31 9.01
C LYS A 98 -7.19 22.16 9.39
N ALA A 99 -7.47 21.48 10.51
CA ALA A 99 -6.69 20.31 10.93
C ALA A 99 -6.76 19.17 9.90
N MET A 100 -7.94 18.86 9.38
CA MET A 100 -8.13 17.83 8.36
C MET A 100 -7.48 18.19 7.02
N THR A 101 -7.44 19.46 6.66
CA THR A 101 -6.68 19.96 5.49
C THR A 101 -5.19 19.70 5.65
N LEU A 102 -4.62 19.92 6.84
CA LEU A 102 -3.21 19.58 7.11
C LEU A 102 -2.97 18.06 7.05
N VAL A 103 -3.88 17.26 7.61
CA VAL A 103 -3.78 15.79 7.53
C VAL A 103 -3.84 15.29 6.09
N THR A 104 -4.68 15.92 5.26
CA THR A 104 -4.80 15.58 3.84
C THR A 104 -3.46 15.65 3.10
N PHE A 105 -2.56 16.58 3.46
CA PHE A 105 -1.22 16.67 2.86
C PHE A 105 -0.41 15.38 3.01
N LEU A 106 -0.60 14.61 4.08
CA LEU A 106 0.10 13.34 4.27
C LEU A 106 -0.22 12.30 3.18
N GLY A 107 -1.42 12.38 2.61
CA GLY A 107 -1.87 11.52 1.51
C GLY A 107 -1.75 12.18 0.13
N ASP A 108 -1.29 13.43 0.03
CA ASP A 108 -1.25 14.17 -1.21
C ASP A 108 -0.16 13.64 -2.16
N LYS A 109 -0.47 13.66 -3.47
CA LYS A 109 0.49 13.24 -4.51
C LYS A 109 1.79 14.05 -4.47
N PHE A 110 1.72 15.33 -4.11
CA PHE A 110 2.90 16.21 -3.94
C PHE A 110 3.76 15.87 -2.73
N VAL A 111 3.27 15.06 -1.80
CA VAL A 111 4.04 14.54 -0.65
C VAL A 111 4.42 13.07 -0.88
N ILE A 112 3.46 12.24 -1.26
CA ILE A 112 3.67 10.79 -1.41
C ILE A 112 4.65 10.49 -2.54
N ILE A 113 4.52 11.14 -3.71
CA ILE A 113 5.39 10.83 -4.85
C ILE A 113 6.85 11.22 -4.57
N PRO A 114 7.18 12.46 -4.15
CA PRO A 114 8.55 12.79 -3.81
C PRO A 114 9.13 11.94 -2.68
N THR A 115 8.35 11.68 -1.62
CA THR A 115 8.78 10.82 -0.52
C THR A 115 9.09 9.40 -1.01
N THR A 116 8.23 8.84 -1.87
CA THR A 116 8.46 7.53 -2.46
C THR A 116 9.69 7.51 -3.36
N LEU A 117 9.91 8.57 -4.15
CA LEU A 117 11.13 8.71 -4.96
C LEU A 117 12.39 8.79 -4.11
N ILE A 118 12.38 9.54 -3.00
CA ILE A 118 13.51 9.58 -2.04
C ILE A 118 13.79 8.18 -1.49
N VAL A 119 12.74 7.43 -1.10
CA VAL A 119 12.90 6.04 -0.64
C VAL A 119 13.45 5.16 -1.75
N MET A 120 12.99 5.31 -3.00
CA MET A 120 13.50 4.55 -4.14
C MET A 120 14.99 4.86 -4.42
N LEU A 121 15.40 6.13 -4.35
CA LEU A 121 16.81 6.54 -4.48
C LEU A 121 17.66 5.95 -3.38
N PHE A 122 17.17 5.96 -2.13
CA PHE A 122 17.86 5.31 -1.01
C PHE A 122 18.01 3.81 -1.22
N LEU A 123 16.96 3.10 -1.67
CA LEU A 123 17.01 1.67 -1.98
C LEU A 123 17.97 1.36 -3.15
N PHE A 124 18.02 2.24 -4.16
CA PHE A 124 18.97 2.15 -5.26
C PHE A 124 20.41 2.25 -4.75
N TRP A 125 20.69 3.23 -3.90
CA TRP A 125 22.01 3.40 -3.28
C TRP A 125 22.41 2.21 -2.41
N GLN A 126 21.46 1.63 -1.66
CA GLN A 126 21.66 0.43 -0.86
C GLN A 126 21.76 -0.87 -1.70
N LYS A 127 21.62 -0.79 -3.03
CA LYS A 127 21.59 -1.93 -3.97
C LYS A 127 20.47 -2.93 -3.69
N GLU A 128 19.40 -2.52 -3.00
CA GLU A 128 18.22 -3.33 -2.71
C GLU A 128 17.27 -3.35 -3.92
N SER A 129 17.77 -3.84 -5.05
CA SER A 129 17.11 -3.81 -6.36
C SER A 129 15.76 -4.53 -6.37
N ARG A 130 15.59 -5.55 -5.53
CA ARG A 130 14.34 -6.31 -5.46
C ARG A 130 13.22 -5.48 -4.82
N LEU A 131 13.49 -4.87 -3.67
CA LEU A 131 12.53 -4.02 -2.97
C LEU A 131 12.19 -2.78 -3.82
N LEU A 132 13.20 -2.18 -4.45
CA LEU A 132 13.05 -1.06 -5.37
C LEU A 132 12.08 -1.39 -6.52
N LYS A 133 12.27 -2.53 -7.21
CA LYS A 133 11.40 -2.95 -8.33
C LYS A 133 9.96 -3.15 -7.89
N HIS A 134 9.72 -3.77 -6.74
CA HIS A 134 8.37 -3.99 -6.22
C HIS A 134 7.70 -2.69 -5.78
N LEU A 135 8.43 -1.78 -5.14
CA LEU A 135 7.91 -0.47 -4.75
C LEU A 135 7.58 0.37 -6.00
N ALA A 136 8.45 0.38 -7.00
CA ALA A 136 8.23 1.09 -8.26
C ALA A 136 7.01 0.53 -9.01
N SER A 137 6.95 -0.79 -9.21
CA SER A 137 5.82 -1.41 -9.92
C SER A 137 4.50 -1.19 -9.19
N LEU A 138 4.47 -1.30 -7.87
CA LEU A 138 3.29 -1.04 -7.04
C LEU A 138 2.82 0.41 -7.21
N THR A 139 3.72 1.38 -7.11
CA THR A 139 3.38 2.80 -7.23
C THR A 139 2.86 3.12 -8.62
N ILE A 140 3.54 2.66 -9.68
CA ILE A 140 3.14 2.86 -11.07
C ILE A 140 1.78 2.20 -11.34
N THR A 141 1.61 0.93 -10.97
CA THR A 141 0.36 0.19 -11.19
C THR A 141 -0.81 0.89 -10.48
N THR A 142 -0.63 1.31 -9.23
CA THR A 142 -1.68 2.00 -8.47
C THR A 142 -2.04 3.33 -9.14
N SER A 143 -1.04 4.13 -9.54
CA SER A 143 -1.27 5.43 -10.20
C SER A 143 -2.00 5.27 -11.53
N VAL A 144 -1.57 4.33 -12.37
CA VAL A 144 -2.19 4.06 -13.67
C VAL A 144 -3.65 3.62 -13.49
N LEU A 145 -3.92 2.71 -12.55
CA LEU A 145 -5.29 2.26 -12.29
C LEU A 145 -6.19 3.40 -11.78
N ILE A 146 -5.67 4.27 -10.91
CA ILE A 146 -6.42 5.44 -10.43
C ILE A 146 -6.83 6.33 -11.63
N GLU A 147 -5.88 6.69 -12.48
CA GLU A 147 -6.18 7.57 -13.63
C GLU A 147 -7.12 6.90 -14.63
N LEU A 148 -6.91 5.62 -14.97
CA LEU A 148 -7.83 4.87 -15.83
C LEU A 148 -9.26 4.88 -15.29
N MET A 149 -9.43 4.65 -13.99
CA MET A 149 -10.75 4.64 -13.36
C MET A 149 -11.38 6.02 -13.30
N LYS A 150 -10.61 7.09 -13.06
CA LYS A 150 -11.11 8.47 -13.11
C LYS A 150 -11.72 8.80 -14.48
N TYR A 151 -11.02 8.44 -15.55
CA TYR A 151 -11.49 8.68 -16.92
C TYR A 151 -12.62 7.73 -17.35
N SER A 152 -12.76 6.58 -16.72
CA SER A 152 -13.82 5.60 -17.06
C SER A 152 -15.13 5.90 -16.33
N VAL A 153 -15.06 6.35 -15.08
CA VAL A 153 -16.26 6.53 -14.22
C VAL A 153 -16.79 7.96 -14.27
N LEU A 154 -15.92 8.96 -14.48
CA LEU A 154 -16.24 10.39 -14.60
C LEU A 154 -17.13 10.94 -13.47
N ARG A 155 -17.01 10.40 -12.27
CA ARG A 155 -17.88 10.72 -11.13
C ARG A 155 -17.61 12.14 -10.61
N PRO A 156 -18.64 13.00 -10.45
CA PRO A 156 -18.45 14.34 -9.89
C PRO A 156 -18.09 14.28 -8.41
N ARG A 157 -17.38 15.31 -7.92
CA ARG A 157 -17.11 15.49 -6.50
C ARG A 157 -18.32 15.99 -5.74
N PRO A 158 -18.36 15.86 -4.39
CA PRO A 158 -19.33 16.58 -3.57
C PRO A 158 -19.30 18.08 -3.87
N ILE A 159 -20.49 18.69 -4.03
CA ILE A 159 -20.67 20.08 -4.52
C ILE A 159 -19.96 21.14 -3.65
N LEU A 160 -19.68 20.83 -2.39
CA LEU A 160 -19.02 21.73 -1.43
C LEU A 160 -17.49 21.81 -1.61
N SER A 161 -16.92 21.05 -2.53
CA SER A 161 -15.46 21.04 -2.77
C SER A 161 -15.02 22.19 -3.67
N SER A 162 -15.06 23.43 -3.17
CA SER A 162 -14.61 24.63 -3.90
C SER A 162 -13.09 24.71 -4.14
N VAL A 163 -12.30 23.83 -3.55
CA VAL A 163 -10.83 23.93 -3.50
C VAL A 163 -10.13 23.02 -4.51
N PHE A 164 -10.84 22.11 -5.15
CA PHE A 164 -10.19 21.09 -5.99
C PHE A 164 -10.38 21.36 -7.49
N THR A 165 -9.27 21.49 -8.19
CA THR A 165 -9.22 21.66 -9.66
C THR A 165 -9.48 20.37 -10.43
N GLU A 166 -9.41 19.19 -9.78
CA GLU A 166 -9.65 17.91 -10.44
C GLU A 166 -11.17 17.62 -10.51
N LEU A 167 -11.67 17.37 -11.73
CA LEU A 167 -13.09 17.18 -12.02
C LEU A 167 -13.67 15.88 -11.45
N HIS A 168 -12.87 14.80 -11.38
CA HIS A 168 -13.39 13.46 -11.07
C HIS A 168 -13.01 13.01 -9.66
N SER A 169 -14.00 12.47 -8.94
CA SER A 169 -13.84 12.04 -7.55
C SER A 169 -13.39 10.59 -7.41
N PHE A 170 -13.81 9.71 -8.31
CA PHE A 170 -13.60 8.26 -8.18
C PHE A 170 -12.39 7.77 -8.98
N PRO A 171 -11.57 6.91 -8.38
CA PRO A 171 -11.46 6.60 -6.96
C PRO A 171 -10.61 7.65 -6.20
N SER A 172 -10.58 7.56 -4.86
CA SER A 172 -9.71 8.41 -4.05
C SER A 172 -8.23 8.02 -4.22
N GLY A 173 -7.48 8.85 -4.97
CA GLY A 173 -6.05 8.64 -5.21
C GLY A 173 -5.21 8.71 -3.93
N HIS A 174 -5.51 9.65 -3.02
CA HIS A 174 -4.88 9.75 -1.71
C HIS A 174 -5.00 8.43 -0.94
N MET A 175 -6.21 7.86 -0.93
CA MET A 175 -6.45 6.64 -0.18
C MET A 175 -5.79 5.43 -0.83
N ALA A 176 -5.90 5.29 -2.16
CA ALA A 176 -5.34 4.15 -2.87
C ALA A 176 -3.80 4.10 -2.79
N LEU A 177 -3.11 5.22 -3.06
CA LEU A 177 -1.64 5.29 -3.00
C LEU A 177 -1.11 5.12 -1.58
N SER A 178 -1.67 5.87 -0.60
CA SER A 178 -1.24 5.74 0.80
C SER A 178 -1.42 4.32 1.29
N THR A 179 -2.56 3.70 1.00
CA THR A 179 -2.83 2.31 1.42
C THR A 179 -1.88 1.34 0.76
N ALA A 180 -1.65 1.46 -0.54
CA ALA A 180 -0.74 0.56 -1.26
C ALA A 180 0.68 0.63 -0.71
N ILE A 181 1.24 1.82 -0.59
CA ILE A 181 2.63 2.04 -0.18
C ILE A 181 2.84 1.68 1.30
N LEU A 182 2.00 2.21 2.20
CA LEU A 182 2.17 1.98 3.64
C LEU A 182 1.91 0.52 4.03
N THR A 183 0.91 -0.13 3.43
CA THR A 183 0.63 -1.54 3.68
C THR A 183 1.73 -2.44 3.13
N PHE A 184 2.23 -2.18 1.92
CA PHE A 184 3.36 -2.93 1.36
C PHE A 184 4.60 -2.79 2.24
N ALA A 185 4.95 -1.56 2.64
CA ALA A 185 6.05 -1.32 3.55
C ALA A 185 5.88 -2.06 4.88
N ALA A 186 4.67 -2.04 5.45
CA ALA A 186 4.36 -2.79 6.67
C ALA A 186 4.54 -4.30 6.50
N LEU A 187 4.00 -4.88 5.43
CA LEU A 187 4.07 -6.32 5.17
C LEU A 187 5.50 -6.82 4.93
N VAL A 188 6.36 -5.97 4.34
CA VAL A 188 7.76 -6.33 4.06
C VAL A 188 8.67 -6.02 5.24
N LEU A 189 8.61 -4.80 5.78
CA LEU A 189 9.57 -4.35 6.80
C LEU A 189 9.23 -4.84 8.20
N CYS A 190 7.94 -4.93 8.55
CA CYS A 190 7.53 -5.34 9.89
C CYS A 190 7.58 -6.86 10.09
N HIS A 191 7.78 -7.65 9.03
CA HIS A 191 7.86 -9.11 9.12
C HIS A 191 8.96 -9.59 10.10
N HIS A 192 10.05 -8.84 10.22
CA HIS A 192 11.19 -9.15 11.08
C HIS A 192 11.05 -8.63 12.52
N LEU A 193 9.98 -7.89 12.80
CA LEU A 193 9.71 -7.40 14.16
C LEU A 193 9.15 -8.51 15.03
N LYS A 194 9.40 -8.42 16.35
CA LYS A 194 8.72 -9.27 17.36
C LYS A 194 7.20 -9.11 17.24
N PRO A 195 6.39 -10.16 17.50
CA PRO A 195 4.94 -10.15 17.27
C PRO A 195 4.22 -8.92 17.85
N HIS A 196 4.54 -8.54 19.09
CA HIS A 196 3.95 -7.37 19.74
C HIS A 196 4.26 -6.05 18.97
N ARG A 197 5.52 -5.81 18.62
CA ARG A 197 5.93 -4.59 17.87
C ARG A 197 5.34 -4.56 16.47
N ARG A 198 5.24 -5.73 15.83
CA ARG A 198 4.58 -5.88 14.53
C ARG A 198 3.11 -5.53 14.59
N SER A 199 2.41 -6.00 15.64
CA SER A 199 1.00 -5.66 15.86
C SER A 199 0.80 -4.15 16.06
N ILE A 200 1.66 -3.50 16.85
CA ILE A 200 1.62 -2.04 17.04
C ILE A 200 1.82 -1.33 15.70
N ALA A 201 2.82 -1.72 14.90
CA ALA A 201 3.07 -1.10 13.60
C ALA A 201 1.87 -1.21 12.65
N TYR A 202 1.23 -2.38 12.58
CA TYR A 202 0.03 -2.58 11.75
C TYR A 202 -1.14 -1.72 12.24
N LYS A 203 -1.38 -1.67 13.55
CA LYS A 203 -2.44 -0.82 14.14
C LYS A 203 -2.19 0.66 13.89
N SER A 204 -0.94 1.12 14.03
CA SER A 204 -0.57 2.52 13.76
C SER A 204 -0.78 2.90 12.29
N ILE A 205 -0.43 2.01 11.36
CA ILE A 205 -0.67 2.24 9.93
C ILE A 205 -2.16 2.22 9.62
N ALA A 206 -2.92 1.27 10.18
CA ALA A 206 -4.37 1.24 10.00
C ALA A 206 -5.03 2.52 10.52
N LEU A 207 -4.64 2.99 11.71
CA LEU A 207 -5.12 4.25 12.27
C LEU A 207 -4.78 5.44 11.38
N LEU A 208 -3.54 5.51 10.86
CA LEU A 208 -3.12 6.58 9.95
C LEU A 208 -3.96 6.57 8.67
N LEU A 209 -4.22 5.41 8.08
CA LEU A 209 -5.05 5.28 6.89
C LEU A 209 -6.50 5.70 7.15
N LEU A 210 -7.07 5.36 8.32
CA LEU A 210 -8.40 5.81 8.72
C LEU A 210 -8.46 7.34 8.87
N ILE A 211 -7.42 7.96 9.47
CA ILE A 211 -7.33 9.41 9.61
C ILE A 211 -7.21 10.08 8.23
N ILE A 212 -6.41 9.54 7.32
CA ILE A 212 -6.31 10.04 5.94
C ILE A 212 -7.67 9.92 5.24
N GLY A 213 -8.33 8.75 5.32
CA GLY A 213 -9.65 8.53 4.73
C GLY A 213 -10.71 9.51 5.28
N TYR A 214 -10.76 9.65 6.60
CA TYR A 214 -11.66 10.60 7.25
C TYR A 214 -11.40 12.04 6.81
N SER A 215 -10.14 12.44 6.65
CA SER A 215 -9.81 13.79 6.17
C SER A 215 -10.37 14.08 4.78
N ARG A 216 -10.45 13.05 3.90
CA ARG A 216 -11.00 13.20 2.54
C ARG A 216 -12.52 13.39 2.53
N LEU A 217 -13.20 12.79 3.51
CA LEU A 217 -14.65 12.97 3.71
C LEU A 217 -14.92 14.35 4.32
N TYR A 218 -14.19 14.70 5.36
CA TYR A 218 -14.40 15.95 6.09
C TYR A 218 -14.07 17.21 5.27
N THR A 219 -13.13 17.10 4.33
CA THR A 219 -12.80 18.18 3.38
C THR A 219 -13.69 18.18 2.14
N TYR A 220 -14.72 17.36 2.10
CA TYR A 220 -15.66 17.21 0.97
C TYR A 220 -14.98 16.86 -0.37
N ALA A 221 -13.80 16.31 -0.33
CA ALA A 221 -13.02 16.02 -1.52
C ALA A 221 -13.51 14.75 -2.25
N HIS A 222 -14.02 13.79 -1.50
CA HIS A 222 -14.45 12.49 -1.98
C HIS A 222 -15.71 11.99 -1.27
N TRP A 223 -16.43 11.10 -1.94
CA TRP A 223 -17.52 10.32 -1.37
C TRP A 223 -16.97 9.17 -0.52
N LEU A 224 -17.80 8.64 0.40
CA LEU A 224 -17.42 7.48 1.23
C LEU A 224 -17.01 6.28 0.36
N SER A 225 -17.78 6.02 -0.69
CA SER A 225 -17.52 4.94 -1.63
C SER A 225 -16.21 5.11 -2.41
N ASP A 226 -15.80 6.35 -2.75
CA ASP A 226 -14.50 6.62 -3.39
C ASP A 226 -13.33 6.27 -2.47
N VAL A 227 -13.47 6.59 -1.18
CA VAL A 227 -12.46 6.31 -0.14
C VAL A 227 -12.35 4.82 0.15
N THR A 228 -13.48 4.13 0.32
CA THR A 228 -13.52 2.68 0.59
C THR A 228 -13.01 1.88 -0.59
N PHE A 229 -13.37 2.25 -1.82
CA PHE A 229 -12.81 1.63 -3.02
C PHE A 229 -11.30 1.86 -3.11
N GLY A 230 -10.82 3.08 -2.93
CA GLY A 230 -9.39 3.39 -2.96
C GLY A 230 -8.61 2.57 -1.92
N MET A 231 -9.17 2.39 -0.72
CA MET A 231 -8.58 1.56 0.33
C MET A 231 -8.49 0.08 -0.08
N THR A 232 -9.59 -0.51 -0.56
CA THR A 232 -9.62 -1.93 -0.97
C THR A 232 -8.70 -2.20 -2.15
N LEU A 233 -8.65 -1.30 -3.14
CA LEU A 233 -7.74 -1.36 -4.27
C LEU A 233 -6.27 -1.32 -3.80
N GLY A 234 -5.93 -0.35 -2.96
CA GLY A 234 -4.57 -0.22 -2.40
C GLY A 234 -4.14 -1.42 -1.58
N LEU A 235 -5.03 -1.97 -0.73
CA LEU A 235 -4.78 -3.20 0.03
C LEU A 235 -4.52 -4.39 -0.89
N THR A 236 -5.35 -4.58 -1.92
CA THR A 236 -5.19 -5.66 -2.89
C THR A 236 -3.82 -5.61 -3.56
N ILE A 237 -3.44 -4.44 -4.10
CA ILE A 237 -2.16 -4.25 -4.78
C ILE A 237 -0.99 -4.48 -3.81
N ALA A 238 -1.07 -3.97 -2.58
CA ALA A 238 -0.03 -4.15 -1.56
C ALA A 238 0.17 -5.63 -1.20
N ILE A 239 -0.92 -6.38 -1.00
CA ILE A 239 -0.85 -7.80 -0.66
C ILE A 239 -0.28 -8.61 -1.83
N VAL A 240 -0.74 -8.38 -3.05
CA VAL A 240 -0.22 -9.04 -4.26
C VAL A 240 1.28 -8.75 -4.43
N SER A 241 1.69 -7.47 -4.33
CA SER A 241 3.11 -7.09 -4.42
C SER A 241 3.96 -7.73 -3.32
N SER A 242 3.43 -7.83 -2.08
CA SER A 242 4.10 -8.51 -0.98
C SER A 242 4.26 -10.01 -1.22
N LEU A 243 3.24 -10.67 -1.80
CA LEU A 243 3.31 -12.08 -2.20
C LEU A 243 4.38 -12.32 -3.26
N LEU A 244 4.44 -11.47 -4.27
CA LEU A 244 5.44 -11.54 -5.33
C LEU A 244 6.85 -11.25 -4.79
N TYR A 245 6.99 -10.29 -3.87
CA TYR A 245 8.23 -10.00 -3.19
C TYR A 245 8.78 -11.19 -2.40
N HIS A 246 7.93 -11.93 -1.70
CA HIS A 246 8.36 -13.08 -0.88
C HIS A 246 8.53 -14.38 -1.68
N ARG A 247 8.12 -14.43 -2.96
CA ARG A 247 8.43 -15.58 -3.83
C ARG A 247 9.92 -15.68 -4.07
N LYS A 248 10.55 -16.81 -3.74
CA LYS A 248 11.95 -17.06 -4.10
C LYS A 248 12.04 -17.14 -5.63
N PRO A 249 12.99 -16.44 -6.28
CA PRO A 249 13.21 -16.64 -7.70
C PRO A 249 13.62 -18.10 -7.95
N CYS A 250 12.93 -18.76 -8.89
CA CYS A 250 13.35 -20.07 -9.36
C CYS A 250 14.71 -19.89 -10.06
N LYS A 251 15.78 -20.46 -9.52
CA LYS A 251 17.07 -20.49 -10.23
C LYS A 251 16.90 -21.45 -11.41
N ILE A 252 16.71 -20.92 -12.59
CA ILE A 252 16.86 -21.67 -13.83
C ILE A 252 18.36 -21.93 -13.95
N ASN A 253 18.81 -23.15 -13.63
CA ASN A 253 20.15 -23.58 -13.97
C ASN A 253 20.17 -23.77 -15.48
N HIS A 254 20.65 -22.78 -16.22
CA HIS A 254 21.13 -22.99 -17.58
C HIS A 254 22.35 -23.92 -17.50
N LYS A 255 22.17 -25.17 -17.86
CA LYS A 255 23.27 -26.07 -18.22
C LYS A 255 23.79 -25.69 -19.58
#